data_af422f459404c9c442bfd41aa07fdf87
#
_entry.id   af422f459404c9c442bfd41aa07fdf87
#
_cell.length_a   1.000
_cell.length_b   1.000
_cell.length_c   1.000
_cell.angle_alpha   90.00
_cell.angle_beta   90.00
_cell.angle_gamma   90.00
#
_symmetry.space_group_name_H-M   'P 1'
#
loop_
_entity.id
_entity.type
_entity.pdbx_description
1 polymer ?
#
loop_
_entity_poly.entity_id
_entity_poly.type
_entity_poly.pdbx_seq_one_letter_code
_entity_poly.pdbx_strand_id
1 'polypeptide(L)'
;MSSTPLKLLLAVLTAFGFLTGCGGKHSNTMFPSVEISQLSSTKELAAYEGGKVTGAEFNRFLAVEGFLNPDAPLNDTSYRKELLRQLVMQKILISHLKTSDKVQKQVEDMWKQIKRSYDEDTRKQGYEVLNIRSSDVTNQLTNQFKLEEYFRKQITSDELTAYYKRIENDLTRVSFTQLAFSTLHDAAAAAAELQKGTSLQGVQKKYAEFQTVSKIENADNLKLSSLSPSFIDVLKKQHIGESSEPIKMGKVYYILILKQKDKKTESEVKEEMMKELVLNHINRYIQDQLPRFHVTFNLR
;
A
#
# COMPACT_ATOMS: atom_id res chain seq x y z
N MET A 1 9.71 -12.35 15.04
CA MET A 1 8.40 -11.84 15.48
C MET A 1 7.72 -11.24 14.26
N SER A 2 6.64 -11.86 13.83
CA SER A 2 5.98 -11.67 12.53
C SER A 2 5.20 -10.36 12.48
N SER A 3 5.57 -9.48 11.55
CA SER A 3 4.94 -8.18 11.30
C SER A 3 3.82 -8.32 10.26
N THR A 4 2.67 -8.88 10.64
CA THR A 4 1.54 -9.09 9.73
C THR A 4 0.28 -8.23 9.99
N PRO A 5 0.28 -7.10 10.70
CA PRO A 5 -0.96 -6.33 10.86
C PRO A 5 -1.16 -5.19 9.84
N LEU A 6 -0.17 -4.86 9.01
CA LEU A 6 -0.23 -3.63 8.20
C LEU A 6 -1.13 -3.72 6.96
N LYS A 7 -1.43 -4.92 6.47
CA LYS A 7 -2.28 -5.11 5.26
C LYS A 7 -3.78 -5.04 5.52
N LEU A 8 -4.22 -5.23 6.77
CA LEU A 8 -5.64 -5.30 7.11
C LEU A 8 -6.34 -3.93 7.18
N LEU A 9 -5.61 -2.89 7.59
CA LEU A 9 -6.16 -1.52 7.66
C LEU A 9 -6.32 -0.85 6.29
N LEU A 10 -5.64 -1.40 5.30
CA LEU A 10 -5.70 -0.92 3.91
C LEU A 10 -7.08 -1.11 3.28
N ALA A 11 -7.89 -2.07 3.75
CA ALA A 11 -9.14 -2.44 3.11
C ALA A 11 -10.17 -1.30 3.08
N VAL A 12 -10.25 -0.48 4.14
CA VAL A 12 -11.24 0.61 4.23
C VAL A 12 -10.88 1.83 3.38
N LEU A 13 -9.58 2.12 3.20
CA LEU A 13 -9.11 3.23 2.36
C LEU A 13 -8.67 2.78 0.95
N THR A 14 -8.36 1.50 0.75
CA THR A 14 -7.92 0.93 -0.53
C THR A 14 -9.03 0.21 -1.30
N ALA A 15 -10.20 -0.02 -0.72
CA ALA A 15 -11.37 -0.51 -1.46
C ALA A 15 -11.64 0.31 -2.74
N PHE A 16 -11.09 1.51 -2.81
CA PHE A 16 -11.19 2.42 -3.95
C PHE A 16 -10.17 2.21 -5.07
N GLY A 17 -9.14 1.39 -4.86
CA GLY A 17 -8.14 1.07 -5.90
C GLY A 17 -8.53 -0.09 -6.80
N PHE A 18 -9.49 -0.93 -6.39
CA PHE A 18 -9.86 -2.16 -7.12
C PHE A 18 -11.09 -2.03 -8.03
N LEU A 19 -11.82 -0.91 -8.01
CA LEU A 19 -12.94 -0.70 -8.93
C LEU A 19 -12.52 -0.45 -10.39
N THR A 20 -11.22 -0.46 -10.71
CA THR A 20 -10.69 -0.31 -12.07
C THR A 20 -10.34 -1.62 -12.76
N GLY A 21 -10.64 -2.77 -12.17
CA GLY A 21 -10.27 -4.09 -12.69
C GLY A 21 -11.45 -4.87 -13.26
N CYS A 22 -11.52 -4.98 -14.57
CA CYS A 22 -12.16 -5.99 -15.40
C CYS A 22 -13.69 -6.18 -15.27
N GLY A 23 -14.40 -5.76 -16.31
CA GLY A 23 -15.77 -6.18 -16.63
C GLY A 23 -15.92 -7.69 -16.90
N GLY A 24 -15.85 -8.48 -15.84
CA GLY A 24 -16.26 -9.88 -15.84
C GLY A 24 -17.68 -9.97 -15.32
N LYS A 25 -18.58 -10.64 -16.08
CA LYS A 25 -19.92 -11.00 -15.60
C LYS A 25 -19.76 -11.88 -14.35
N HIS A 26 -20.01 -11.29 -13.17
CA HIS A 26 -20.02 -12.04 -11.92
C HIS A 26 -21.38 -12.69 -11.70
N SER A 27 -21.35 -13.94 -11.23
CA SER A 27 -22.47 -14.76 -10.85
C SER A 27 -23.30 -14.15 -9.71
N ASN A 28 -24.57 -14.55 -9.63
CA ASN A 28 -25.68 -14.04 -8.80
C ASN A 28 -25.50 -14.00 -7.25
N THR A 29 -24.30 -13.91 -6.71
CA THR A 29 -24.04 -13.83 -5.26
C THR A 29 -23.01 -12.75 -4.93
N MET A 30 -23.23 -11.55 -5.44
CA MET A 30 -22.23 -10.49 -5.40
C MET A 30 -22.02 -9.87 -4.01
N PHE A 31 -23.02 -9.95 -3.13
CA PHE A 31 -22.86 -9.54 -1.74
C PHE A 31 -22.75 -10.78 -0.87
N PRO A 32 -21.76 -10.86 0.02
CA PRO A 32 -21.69 -11.98 0.93
C PRO A 32 -23.02 -12.04 1.67
N SER A 33 -23.65 -13.21 1.71
CA SER A 33 -24.61 -13.51 2.76
C SER A 33 -23.80 -13.46 4.05
N VAL A 34 -23.65 -12.24 4.57
CA VAL A 34 -23.00 -12.05 5.85
C VAL A 34 -23.97 -12.66 6.82
N GLU A 35 -23.78 -13.92 7.18
CA GLU A 35 -24.14 -14.37 8.50
C GLU A 35 -23.32 -13.51 9.46
N ILE A 36 -23.66 -12.23 9.50
CA ILE A 36 -23.30 -11.37 10.60
C ILE A 36 -23.95 -12.09 11.76
N SER A 37 -23.17 -12.93 12.45
CA SER A 37 -23.62 -13.57 13.67
C SER A 37 -24.18 -12.41 14.48
N GLN A 38 -25.52 -12.36 14.56
CA GLN A 38 -26.24 -11.19 15.04
C GLN A 38 -25.79 -10.97 16.47
N LEU A 39 -24.75 -10.14 16.62
CA LEU A 39 -24.38 -9.64 17.93
C LEU A 39 -25.65 -9.01 18.47
N SER A 40 -26.09 -9.45 19.66
CA SER A 40 -27.29 -8.91 20.28
C SER A 40 -27.26 -7.39 20.14
N SER A 41 -28.31 -6.82 19.56
CA SER A 41 -28.38 -5.40 19.21
C SER A 41 -28.11 -4.47 20.40
N THR A 42 -28.42 -4.95 21.61
CA THR A 42 -28.25 -4.20 22.86
C THR A 42 -26.90 -4.44 23.55
N LYS A 43 -26.12 -5.46 23.09
CA LYS A 43 -24.83 -5.76 23.69
C LYS A 43 -23.87 -4.58 23.52
N GLU A 44 -23.26 -4.14 24.61
CA GLU A 44 -22.17 -3.19 24.56
C GLU A 44 -20.88 -3.91 24.13
N LEU A 45 -20.33 -3.50 22.98
CA LEU A 45 -19.12 -4.08 22.40
C LEU A 45 -17.87 -3.30 22.74
N ALA A 46 -18.01 -2.00 22.97
CA ALA A 46 -16.96 -1.14 23.48
C ALA A 46 -17.58 0.00 24.29
N ALA A 47 -16.88 0.41 25.35
CA ALA A 47 -17.17 1.64 26.07
C ALA A 47 -15.92 2.53 26.06
N TYR A 48 -16.13 3.85 26.07
CA TYR A 48 -15.07 4.84 26.11
C TYR A 48 -15.59 6.10 26.81
N GLU A 49 -14.68 6.97 27.21
CA GLU A 49 -15.08 8.25 27.83
C GLU A 49 -15.98 9.06 26.90
N GLY A 50 -17.21 9.29 27.33
CA GLY A 50 -18.22 10.02 26.55
C GLY A 50 -19.13 9.16 25.67
N GLY A 51 -18.96 7.78 25.63
CA GLY A 51 -19.88 6.99 24.85
C GLY A 51 -19.61 5.49 24.83
N LYS A 52 -20.34 4.82 23.95
CA LYS A 52 -20.23 3.37 23.72
C LYS A 52 -20.50 2.98 22.27
N VAL A 53 -20.13 1.77 21.92
CA VAL A 53 -20.52 1.09 20.68
C VAL A 53 -21.40 -0.10 21.02
N THR A 54 -22.59 -0.15 20.46
CA THR A 54 -23.53 -1.25 20.60
C THR A 54 -23.38 -2.28 19.49
N GLY A 55 -23.90 -3.48 19.71
CA GLY A 55 -23.95 -4.52 18.67
C GLY A 55 -24.71 -4.05 17.41
N ALA A 56 -25.80 -3.29 17.57
CA ALA A 56 -26.57 -2.74 16.44
C ALA A 56 -25.73 -1.76 15.61
N GLU A 57 -24.98 -0.85 16.23
CA GLU A 57 -24.13 0.08 15.53
C GLU A 57 -22.99 -0.64 14.80
N PHE A 58 -22.37 -1.61 15.43
CA PHE A 58 -21.28 -2.36 14.83
C PHE A 58 -21.77 -3.28 13.70
N ASN A 59 -22.90 -3.94 13.85
CA ASN A 59 -23.50 -4.73 12.77
C ASN A 59 -23.80 -3.88 11.54
N ARG A 60 -24.32 -2.66 11.73
CA ARG A 60 -24.55 -1.72 10.62
C ARG A 60 -23.24 -1.28 9.97
N PHE A 61 -22.21 -1.02 10.78
CA PHE A 61 -20.88 -0.68 10.28
C PHE A 61 -20.29 -1.81 9.44
N LEU A 62 -20.36 -3.06 9.92
CA LEU A 62 -19.93 -4.25 9.17
C LEU A 62 -20.73 -4.45 7.87
N ALA A 63 -22.03 -4.23 7.91
CA ALA A 63 -22.90 -4.39 6.74
C ALA A 63 -22.57 -3.36 5.65
N VAL A 64 -22.29 -2.10 6.03
CA VAL A 64 -21.83 -1.08 5.08
C VAL A 64 -20.44 -1.42 4.54
N GLU A 65 -19.54 -1.93 5.38
CA GLU A 65 -18.23 -2.41 4.93
C GLU A 65 -18.38 -3.53 3.88
N GLY A 66 -19.26 -4.51 4.12
CA GLY A 66 -19.55 -5.59 3.16
C GLY A 66 -20.17 -5.09 1.85
N PHE A 67 -20.94 -3.99 1.89
CA PHE A 67 -21.44 -3.36 0.69
C PHE A 67 -20.35 -2.66 -0.13
N LEU A 68 -19.46 -1.95 0.55
CA LEU A 68 -18.34 -1.21 -0.08
C LEU A 68 -17.21 -2.13 -0.52
N ASN A 69 -17.01 -3.23 0.19
CA ASN A 69 -15.94 -4.20 -0.03
C ASN A 69 -16.48 -5.64 0.12
N PRO A 70 -17.10 -6.20 -0.91
CA PRO A 70 -17.72 -7.53 -0.86
C PRO A 70 -16.74 -8.67 -0.51
N ASP A 71 -15.47 -8.49 -0.79
CA ASP A 71 -14.41 -9.47 -0.52
C ASP A 71 -13.79 -9.33 0.89
N ALA A 72 -14.28 -8.39 1.71
CA ALA A 72 -13.78 -8.20 3.07
C ALA A 72 -14.02 -9.45 3.93
N PRO A 73 -13.02 -9.89 4.73
CA PRO A 73 -13.15 -11.07 5.58
C PRO A 73 -13.97 -10.77 6.85
N LEU A 74 -15.24 -10.38 6.67
CA LEU A 74 -16.14 -9.92 7.73
C LEU A 74 -16.41 -10.98 8.82
N ASN A 75 -16.11 -12.24 8.55
CA ASN A 75 -16.23 -13.33 9.54
C ASN A 75 -14.95 -13.58 10.34
N ASP A 76 -13.81 -12.96 9.96
CA ASP A 76 -12.57 -13.06 10.71
C ASP A 76 -12.63 -12.23 12.00
N THR A 77 -12.33 -12.88 13.11
CA THR A 77 -12.39 -12.24 14.45
C THR A 77 -11.37 -11.10 14.60
N SER A 78 -10.18 -11.24 14.00
CA SER A 78 -9.13 -10.23 14.09
C SER A 78 -9.52 -9.00 13.27
N TYR A 79 -10.08 -9.22 12.09
CA TYR A 79 -10.62 -8.16 11.25
C TYR A 79 -11.76 -7.39 11.94
N ARG A 80 -12.72 -8.10 12.56
CA ARG A 80 -13.80 -7.49 13.34
C ARG A 80 -13.29 -6.66 14.52
N LYS A 81 -12.28 -7.16 15.25
CA LYS A 81 -11.66 -6.39 16.35
C LYS A 81 -11.05 -5.10 15.84
N GLU A 82 -10.41 -5.13 14.70
CA GLU A 82 -9.82 -3.93 14.10
C GLU A 82 -10.88 -2.94 13.63
N LEU A 83 -11.93 -3.43 12.96
CA LEU A 83 -13.08 -2.60 12.56
C LEU A 83 -13.78 -1.97 13.78
N LEU A 84 -13.88 -2.70 14.90
CA LEU A 84 -14.46 -2.13 16.12
C LEU A 84 -13.58 -1.00 16.70
N ARG A 85 -12.26 -1.14 16.68
CA ARG A 85 -11.33 -0.06 17.09
C ARG A 85 -11.49 1.17 16.20
N GLN A 86 -11.61 0.97 14.89
CA GLN A 86 -11.85 2.04 13.92
C GLN A 86 -13.17 2.75 14.20
N LEU A 87 -14.25 2.01 14.45
CA LEU A 87 -15.55 2.59 14.77
C LEU A 87 -15.50 3.41 16.07
N VAL A 88 -14.81 2.93 17.10
CA VAL A 88 -14.61 3.68 18.37
C VAL A 88 -13.84 4.97 18.09
N MET A 89 -12.70 4.90 17.39
CA MET A 89 -11.92 6.07 16.99
C MET A 89 -12.79 7.06 16.19
N GLN A 90 -13.54 6.53 15.23
CA GLN A 90 -14.46 7.33 14.41
C GLN A 90 -15.46 8.08 15.28
N LYS A 91 -16.12 7.43 16.22
CA LYS A 91 -17.11 8.03 17.12
C LYS A 91 -16.49 9.14 18.00
N ILE A 92 -15.27 8.91 18.50
CA ILE A 92 -14.56 9.90 19.32
C ILE A 92 -14.21 11.15 18.49
N LEU A 93 -13.63 10.97 17.30
CA LEU A 93 -13.14 12.11 16.50
C LEU A 93 -14.25 12.85 15.77
N ILE A 94 -15.21 12.13 15.19
CA ILE A 94 -16.24 12.70 14.31
C ILE A 94 -17.14 13.70 15.04
N SER A 95 -17.39 13.50 16.34
CA SER A 95 -18.19 14.44 17.15
C SER A 95 -17.64 15.88 17.13
N HIS A 96 -16.35 16.04 16.86
CA HIS A 96 -15.64 17.32 16.83
C HIS A 96 -15.32 17.83 15.41
N LEU A 97 -15.58 17.03 14.35
CA LEU A 97 -15.22 17.35 12.98
C LEU A 97 -16.44 17.88 12.20
N LYS A 98 -16.29 19.05 11.59
CA LYS A 98 -17.27 19.60 10.65
C LYS A 98 -17.10 18.96 9.26
N THR A 99 -18.18 18.84 8.50
CA THR A 99 -18.11 18.44 7.10
C THR A 99 -17.72 19.63 6.25
N SER A 100 -16.59 19.53 5.53
CA SER A 100 -16.16 20.55 4.58
C SER A 100 -16.78 20.32 3.20
N ASP A 101 -16.78 21.36 2.34
CA ASP A 101 -17.22 21.25 0.94
C ASP A 101 -16.39 20.21 0.18
N LYS A 102 -15.10 20.08 0.52
CA LYS A 102 -14.23 19.06 -0.04
C LYS A 102 -14.72 17.65 0.28
N VAL A 103 -15.08 17.40 1.53
CA VAL A 103 -15.64 16.11 1.96
C VAL A 103 -16.96 15.82 1.26
N GLN A 104 -17.84 16.81 1.14
CA GLN A 104 -19.11 16.65 0.41
C GLN A 104 -18.87 16.23 -1.04
N LYS A 105 -17.99 16.94 -1.72
CA LYS A 105 -17.61 16.60 -3.11
C LYS A 105 -17.02 15.19 -3.22
N GLN A 106 -16.14 14.79 -2.32
CA GLN A 106 -15.57 13.44 -2.30
C GLN A 106 -16.66 12.37 -2.13
N VAL A 107 -17.63 12.60 -1.25
CA VAL A 107 -18.79 11.69 -1.07
C VAL A 107 -19.62 11.60 -2.34
N GLU A 108 -19.93 12.73 -2.97
CA GLU A 108 -20.68 12.75 -4.24
C GLU A 108 -19.96 12.01 -5.36
N ASP A 109 -18.65 12.25 -5.52
CA ASP A 109 -17.85 11.61 -6.56
C ASP A 109 -17.74 10.10 -6.32
N MET A 110 -17.57 9.70 -5.06
CA MET A 110 -17.59 8.29 -4.68
C MET A 110 -18.96 7.65 -4.93
N TRP A 111 -20.03 8.35 -4.60
CA TRP A 111 -21.38 7.87 -4.87
C TRP A 111 -21.65 7.69 -6.37
N LYS A 112 -21.12 8.59 -7.21
CA LYS A 112 -21.16 8.42 -8.68
C LYS A 112 -20.39 7.17 -9.13
N GLN A 113 -19.23 6.89 -8.52
CA GLN A 113 -18.46 5.67 -8.82
C GLN A 113 -19.24 4.40 -8.42
N ILE A 114 -19.82 4.35 -7.22
CA ILE A 114 -20.66 3.23 -6.77
C ILE A 114 -21.82 3.00 -7.74
N LYS A 115 -22.48 4.07 -8.22
CA LYS A 115 -23.57 3.97 -9.22
C LYS A 115 -23.10 3.46 -10.59
N ARG A 116 -21.84 3.67 -10.94
CA ARG A 116 -21.27 3.14 -12.19
C ARG A 116 -20.85 1.68 -12.05
N SER A 117 -20.40 1.27 -10.86
CA SER A 117 -19.94 -0.09 -10.58
C SER A 117 -21.10 -1.07 -10.36
N TYR A 118 -22.19 -0.60 -9.78
CA TYR A 118 -23.40 -1.38 -9.48
C TYR A 118 -24.59 -0.70 -10.13
N ASP A 119 -25.36 -1.45 -10.92
CA ASP A 119 -26.66 -0.98 -11.41
C ASP A 119 -27.65 -0.80 -10.25
N GLU A 120 -28.83 -0.27 -10.55
CA GLU A 120 -29.81 0.07 -9.52
C GLU A 120 -30.36 -1.18 -8.81
N ASP A 121 -30.58 -2.25 -9.55
CA ASP A 121 -31.15 -3.50 -9.00
C ASP A 121 -30.12 -4.20 -8.13
N THR A 122 -28.85 -4.25 -8.55
CA THR A 122 -27.74 -4.77 -7.73
C THR A 122 -27.60 -3.98 -6.42
N ARG A 123 -27.69 -2.65 -6.46
CA ARG A 123 -27.62 -1.83 -5.24
C ARG A 123 -28.81 -2.11 -4.32
N LYS A 124 -30.05 -2.20 -4.85
CA LYS A 124 -31.24 -2.53 -4.08
C LYS A 124 -31.10 -3.88 -3.41
N GLN A 125 -30.66 -4.90 -4.17
CA GLN A 125 -30.40 -6.23 -3.62
C GLN A 125 -29.34 -6.17 -2.49
N GLY A 126 -28.25 -5.43 -2.68
CA GLY A 126 -27.24 -5.26 -1.63
C GLY A 126 -27.80 -4.63 -0.36
N TYR A 127 -28.66 -3.60 -0.50
CA TYR A 127 -29.32 -2.98 0.65
C TYR A 127 -30.26 -3.92 1.39
N GLU A 128 -31.02 -4.74 0.66
CA GLU A 128 -31.93 -5.71 1.23
C GLU A 128 -31.18 -6.84 1.95
N VAL A 129 -30.18 -7.46 1.27
CA VAL A 129 -29.39 -8.58 1.82
C VAL A 129 -28.64 -8.15 3.08
N LEU A 130 -28.06 -6.93 3.08
CA LEU A 130 -27.26 -6.41 4.19
C LEU A 130 -28.10 -5.65 5.22
N ASN A 131 -29.39 -5.46 4.99
CA ASN A 131 -30.30 -4.69 5.84
C ASN A 131 -29.78 -3.29 6.16
N ILE A 132 -29.31 -2.56 5.11
CA ILE A 132 -28.82 -1.19 5.19
C ILE A 132 -29.61 -0.27 4.25
N ARG A 133 -29.41 1.03 4.40
CA ARG A 133 -29.96 2.07 3.54
C ARG A 133 -28.84 2.79 2.80
N SER A 134 -29.16 3.45 1.69
CA SER A 134 -28.22 4.31 1.00
C SER A 134 -27.66 5.42 1.90
N SER A 135 -28.46 5.92 2.87
CA SER A 135 -28.01 6.89 3.88
C SER A 135 -26.95 6.31 4.82
N ASP A 136 -26.98 5.03 5.15
CA ASP A 136 -25.96 4.40 5.99
C ASP A 136 -24.60 4.39 5.27
N VAL A 137 -24.64 4.09 3.95
CA VAL A 137 -23.45 4.14 3.10
C VAL A 137 -22.89 5.54 2.98
N THR A 138 -23.73 6.54 2.66
CA THR A 138 -23.29 7.94 2.54
C THR A 138 -22.77 8.51 3.85
N ASN A 139 -23.39 8.17 4.98
CA ASN A 139 -22.92 8.58 6.30
C ASN A 139 -21.54 7.98 6.61
N GLN A 140 -21.31 6.70 6.31
CA GLN A 140 -20.02 6.07 6.52
C GLN A 140 -18.94 6.68 5.63
N LEU A 141 -19.22 6.92 4.34
CA LEU A 141 -18.30 7.61 3.44
C LEU A 141 -17.97 9.02 3.96
N THR A 142 -18.98 9.77 4.41
CA THR A 142 -18.77 11.10 5.00
C THR A 142 -17.82 11.04 6.19
N ASN A 143 -18.02 10.06 7.07
CA ASN A 143 -17.19 9.89 8.25
C ASN A 143 -15.75 9.49 7.88
N GLN A 144 -15.58 8.61 6.90
CA GLN A 144 -14.25 8.22 6.39
C GLN A 144 -13.50 9.41 5.79
N PHE A 145 -14.14 10.20 4.93
CA PHE A 145 -13.49 11.37 4.32
C PHE A 145 -13.19 12.48 5.32
N LYS A 146 -14.03 12.65 6.36
CA LYS A 146 -13.71 13.56 7.49
C LYS A 146 -12.45 13.13 8.22
N LEU A 147 -12.31 11.84 8.52
CA LEU A 147 -11.13 11.31 9.18
C LEU A 147 -9.89 11.43 8.28
N GLU A 148 -10.02 11.08 6.99
CA GLU A 148 -8.94 11.26 6.04
C GLU A 148 -8.49 12.72 6.00
N GLU A 149 -9.41 13.67 5.87
CA GLU A 149 -9.09 15.10 5.86
C GLU A 149 -8.42 15.54 7.16
N TYR A 150 -8.89 15.04 8.30
CA TYR A 150 -8.33 15.35 9.62
C TYR A 150 -6.87 14.90 9.73
N PHE A 151 -6.58 13.64 9.40
CA PHE A 151 -5.21 13.13 9.47
C PHE A 151 -4.32 13.70 8.36
N ARG A 152 -4.87 13.93 7.17
CA ARG A 152 -4.14 14.55 6.06
C ARG A 152 -3.60 15.94 6.40
N LYS A 153 -4.34 16.74 7.17
CA LYS A 153 -3.92 18.06 7.64
C LYS A 153 -2.78 18.02 8.66
N GLN A 154 -2.53 16.87 9.28
CA GLN A 154 -1.44 16.71 10.25
C GLN A 154 -0.13 16.29 9.60
N ILE A 155 -0.15 15.80 8.36
CA ILE A 155 1.03 15.36 7.63
C ILE A 155 1.80 16.59 7.16
N THR A 156 3.06 16.69 7.59
CA THR A 156 3.96 17.79 7.21
C THR A 156 4.71 17.48 5.90
N SER A 157 5.26 18.53 5.26
CA SER A 157 6.14 18.37 4.10
C SER A 157 7.39 17.56 4.44
N ASP A 158 7.94 17.74 5.64
CA ASP A 158 9.12 17.01 6.09
C ASP A 158 8.84 15.51 6.25
N GLU A 159 7.66 15.17 6.75
CA GLU A 159 7.21 13.77 6.87
C GLU A 159 7.04 13.13 5.49
N LEU A 160 6.46 13.85 4.52
CA LEU A 160 6.35 13.39 3.13
C LEU A 160 7.72 13.14 2.51
N THR A 161 8.63 14.10 2.64
CA THR A 161 9.99 13.98 2.10
C THR A 161 10.78 12.85 2.78
N ALA A 162 10.64 12.69 4.10
CA ALA A 162 11.26 11.58 4.83
C ALA A 162 10.70 10.22 4.38
N TYR A 163 9.38 10.15 4.16
CA TYR A 163 8.73 8.95 3.65
C TYR A 163 9.22 8.62 2.23
N TYR A 164 9.26 9.60 1.32
CA TYR A 164 9.78 9.44 -0.04
C TYR A 164 11.19 8.86 -0.03
N LYS A 165 12.11 9.44 0.75
CA LYS A 165 13.49 8.95 0.87
C LYS A 165 13.55 7.48 1.33
N ARG A 166 12.63 7.09 2.22
CA ARG A 166 12.57 5.69 2.72
C ARG A 166 12.18 4.69 1.64
N ILE A 167 11.22 5.06 0.75
CA ILE A 167 10.71 4.18 -0.30
C ILE A 167 11.37 4.39 -1.67
N GLU A 168 12.33 5.29 -1.78
CA GLU A 168 12.98 5.71 -3.03
C GLU A 168 13.49 4.52 -3.85
N ASN A 169 14.07 3.50 -3.19
CA ASN A 169 14.56 2.30 -3.88
C ASN A 169 13.42 1.46 -4.47
N ASP A 170 12.26 1.45 -3.84
CA ASP A 170 11.07 0.76 -4.36
C ASP A 170 10.47 1.47 -5.57
N LEU A 171 10.68 2.79 -5.66
CA LEU A 171 10.21 3.66 -6.74
C LEU A 171 11.19 3.72 -7.90
N THR A 172 12.41 3.16 -7.75
CA THR A 172 13.44 3.18 -8.77
C THR A 172 13.48 1.84 -9.51
N ARG A 173 13.42 1.91 -10.85
CA ARG A 173 13.59 0.77 -11.75
C ARG A 173 14.92 0.91 -12.48
N VAL A 174 15.62 -0.21 -12.63
CA VAL A 174 16.92 -0.25 -13.32
C VAL A 174 16.98 -1.39 -14.32
N SER A 175 17.66 -1.15 -15.44
CA SER A 175 18.11 -2.17 -16.37
C SER A 175 19.63 -2.08 -16.49
N PHE A 176 20.30 -3.19 -16.39
CA PHE A 176 21.77 -3.23 -16.45
C PHE A 176 22.27 -4.55 -17.04
N THR A 177 23.50 -4.54 -17.53
CA THR A 177 24.25 -5.78 -17.83
C THR A 177 25.22 -6.04 -16.69
N GLN A 178 25.32 -7.29 -16.25
CA GLN A 178 26.36 -7.72 -15.32
C GLN A 178 27.34 -8.68 -16.00
N LEU A 179 28.62 -8.49 -15.71
CA LEU A 179 29.69 -9.41 -16.08
C LEU A 179 30.27 -10.00 -14.80
N ALA A 180 30.44 -11.31 -14.75
CA ALA A 180 30.97 -12.02 -13.59
C ALA A 180 32.37 -12.59 -13.89
N PHE A 181 33.34 -12.33 -13.02
CA PHE A 181 34.73 -12.76 -13.13
C PHE A 181 35.16 -13.56 -11.91
N SER A 182 36.01 -14.54 -12.12
CA SER A 182 36.57 -15.37 -11.03
C SER A 182 37.70 -14.67 -10.27
N THR A 183 38.40 -13.70 -10.88
CA THR A 183 39.51 -12.98 -10.25
C THR A 183 39.29 -11.47 -10.23
N LEU A 184 39.82 -10.78 -9.21
CA LEU A 184 39.82 -9.35 -9.15
C LEU A 184 40.65 -8.72 -10.27
N HIS A 185 41.79 -9.36 -10.62
CA HIS A 185 42.69 -8.86 -11.64
C HIS A 185 41.97 -8.70 -12.99
N ASP A 186 41.29 -9.76 -13.45
CA ASP A 186 40.58 -9.73 -14.72
C ASP A 186 39.36 -8.78 -14.70
N ALA A 187 38.64 -8.76 -13.58
CA ALA A 187 37.55 -7.81 -13.41
C ALA A 187 38.03 -6.35 -13.49
N ALA A 188 39.11 -6.00 -12.79
CA ALA A 188 39.68 -4.65 -12.83
C ALA A 188 40.20 -4.27 -14.23
N ALA A 189 40.88 -5.19 -14.90
CA ALA A 189 41.35 -4.97 -16.27
C ALA A 189 40.18 -4.76 -17.25
N ALA A 190 39.11 -5.57 -17.14
CA ALA A 190 37.92 -5.44 -17.97
C ALA A 190 37.16 -4.12 -17.68
N ALA A 191 37.04 -3.71 -16.40
CA ALA A 191 36.43 -2.44 -16.04
C ALA A 191 37.20 -1.26 -16.66
N ALA A 192 38.53 -1.28 -16.57
CA ALA A 192 39.39 -0.23 -17.14
C ALA A 192 39.25 -0.16 -18.68
N GLU A 193 39.10 -1.29 -19.36
CA GLU A 193 38.87 -1.32 -20.83
C GLU A 193 37.49 -0.74 -21.20
N LEU A 194 36.44 -1.12 -20.45
CA LEU A 194 35.09 -0.55 -20.65
C LEU A 194 35.08 0.96 -20.44
N GLN A 195 35.77 1.44 -19.39
CA GLN A 195 35.90 2.89 -19.11
C GLN A 195 36.67 3.65 -20.23
N LYS A 196 37.59 2.99 -20.91
CA LYS A 196 38.31 3.53 -22.07
C LYS A 196 37.50 3.46 -23.37
N GLY A 197 36.27 2.94 -23.34
CA GLY A 197 35.39 2.88 -24.51
C GLY A 197 35.48 1.56 -25.29
N THR A 198 36.18 0.54 -24.80
CA THR A 198 36.11 -0.80 -25.42
C THR A 198 34.68 -1.33 -25.34
N SER A 199 34.16 -1.82 -26.47
CA SER A 199 32.79 -2.35 -26.47
C SER A 199 32.60 -3.54 -25.56
N LEU A 200 31.39 -3.72 -25.02
CA LEU A 200 31.04 -4.90 -24.23
C LEU A 200 31.38 -6.20 -24.96
N GLN A 201 31.08 -6.27 -26.25
CA GLN A 201 31.39 -7.44 -27.10
C GLN A 201 32.91 -7.67 -27.20
N GLY A 202 33.71 -6.63 -27.29
CA GLY A 202 35.18 -6.73 -27.33
C GLY A 202 35.75 -7.27 -26.03
N VAL A 203 35.26 -6.76 -24.90
CA VAL A 203 35.64 -7.27 -23.56
C VAL A 203 35.19 -8.74 -23.40
N GLN A 204 33.95 -9.06 -23.78
CA GLN A 204 33.41 -10.40 -23.71
C GLN A 204 34.29 -11.39 -24.50
N LYS A 205 34.62 -11.08 -25.77
CA LYS A 205 35.43 -11.94 -26.61
C LYS A 205 36.82 -12.18 -25.99
N LYS A 206 37.49 -11.11 -25.55
CA LYS A 206 38.82 -11.18 -24.97
C LYS A 206 38.90 -12.06 -23.74
N TYR A 207 37.96 -11.89 -22.78
CA TYR A 207 38.01 -12.60 -21.51
C TYR A 207 37.34 -13.99 -21.57
N ALA A 208 36.46 -14.25 -22.53
CA ALA A 208 35.89 -15.56 -22.77
C ALA A 208 36.95 -16.55 -23.24
N GLU A 209 37.95 -16.10 -24.06
CA GLU A 209 39.09 -16.93 -24.49
C GLU A 209 39.96 -17.42 -23.33
N PHE A 210 39.99 -16.64 -22.22
CA PHE A 210 40.73 -17.01 -20.99
C PHE A 210 39.89 -17.75 -19.95
N GLN A 211 38.62 -18.06 -20.24
CA GLN A 211 37.65 -18.68 -19.31
C GLN A 211 37.48 -17.88 -17.99
N THR A 212 37.76 -16.56 -18.02
CA THR A 212 37.72 -15.71 -16.83
C THR A 212 36.35 -15.06 -16.62
N VAL A 213 35.56 -14.89 -17.68
CA VAL A 213 34.16 -14.43 -17.59
C VAL A 213 33.27 -15.65 -17.42
N SER A 214 32.70 -15.81 -16.24
CA SER A 214 31.82 -16.95 -15.96
C SER A 214 30.42 -16.75 -16.52
N LYS A 215 29.89 -15.49 -16.57
CA LYS A 215 28.54 -15.23 -17.02
C LYS A 215 28.33 -13.74 -17.37
N ILE A 216 27.58 -13.49 -18.45
CA ILE A 216 27.04 -12.20 -18.79
C ILE A 216 25.53 -12.33 -18.74
N GLU A 217 24.89 -11.47 -17.99
CA GLU A 217 23.44 -11.45 -17.83
C GLU A 217 22.89 -10.04 -18.02
N ASN A 218 21.74 -9.96 -18.65
CA ASN A 218 20.94 -8.73 -18.68
C ASN A 218 19.85 -8.81 -17.61
N ALA A 219 19.73 -7.76 -16.87
CA ALA A 219 18.66 -7.54 -15.90
C ALA A 219 17.81 -6.37 -16.40
N ASP A 220 16.53 -6.62 -16.67
CA ASP A 220 15.66 -5.61 -17.25
C ASP A 220 14.53 -5.25 -16.29
N ASN A 221 14.33 -3.94 -16.13
CA ASN A 221 13.21 -3.33 -15.39
C ASN A 221 13.03 -3.85 -13.95
N LEU A 222 14.14 -4.11 -13.26
CA LEU A 222 14.10 -4.59 -11.86
C LEU A 222 13.88 -3.43 -10.89
N LYS A 223 13.16 -3.70 -9.79
CA LYS A 223 13.14 -2.77 -8.66
C LYS A 223 14.53 -2.69 -8.04
N LEU A 224 15.03 -1.49 -7.82
CA LEU A 224 16.34 -1.30 -7.19
C LEU A 224 16.39 -1.94 -5.79
N SER A 225 15.29 -1.87 -5.02
CA SER A 225 15.16 -2.50 -3.70
C SER A 225 15.25 -4.02 -3.69
N SER A 226 15.06 -4.68 -4.84
CA SER A 226 15.16 -6.15 -4.95
C SER A 226 16.59 -6.64 -5.13
N LEU A 227 17.56 -5.73 -5.32
CA LEU A 227 18.95 -6.06 -5.54
C LEU A 227 19.74 -6.17 -4.22
N SER A 228 20.94 -6.75 -4.30
CA SER A 228 21.85 -6.75 -3.15
C SER A 228 22.27 -5.33 -2.75
N PRO A 229 22.58 -5.07 -1.47
CA PRO A 229 23.00 -3.74 -1.01
C PRO A 229 24.20 -3.18 -1.83
N SER A 230 25.18 -4.01 -2.14
CA SER A 230 26.35 -3.59 -2.92
C SER A 230 26.00 -3.15 -4.35
N PHE A 231 24.99 -3.80 -4.98
CA PHE A 231 24.50 -3.39 -6.29
C PHE A 231 23.70 -2.10 -6.21
N ILE A 232 22.86 -1.97 -5.18
CA ILE A 232 22.07 -0.74 -4.93
C ILE A 232 23.00 0.47 -4.81
N ASP A 233 24.05 0.36 -3.99
CA ASP A 233 25.00 1.47 -3.73
C ASP A 233 25.74 1.91 -4.99
N VAL A 234 26.07 0.97 -5.86
CA VAL A 234 26.73 1.25 -7.14
C VAL A 234 25.75 1.85 -8.15
N LEU A 235 24.62 1.18 -8.41
CA LEU A 235 23.64 1.61 -9.41
C LEU A 235 22.99 2.96 -9.08
N LYS A 236 22.90 3.32 -7.81
CA LYS A 236 22.45 4.66 -7.40
C LYS A 236 23.35 5.77 -7.92
N LYS A 237 24.67 5.57 -7.90
CA LYS A 237 25.69 6.55 -8.24
C LYS A 237 26.04 6.57 -9.72
N GLN A 238 25.82 5.44 -10.44
CA GLN A 238 26.17 5.30 -11.84
C GLN A 238 25.30 6.15 -12.77
N HIS A 239 25.92 6.64 -13.85
CA HIS A 239 25.23 7.21 -15.01
C HIS A 239 24.95 6.11 -16.06
N ILE A 240 23.95 6.37 -16.92
CA ILE A 240 23.58 5.44 -18.00
C ILE A 240 24.76 5.28 -18.96
N GLY A 241 25.10 4.04 -19.31
CA GLY A 241 26.23 3.68 -20.14
C GLY A 241 27.56 3.50 -19.39
N GLU A 242 27.62 3.88 -18.11
CA GLU A 242 28.80 3.77 -17.29
C GLU A 242 29.00 2.32 -16.78
N SER A 243 30.26 1.86 -16.71
CA SER A 243 30.65 0.60 -16.07
C SER A 243 31.13 0.85 -14.64
N SER A 244 30.78 -0.05 -13.72
CA SER A 244 31.24 0.01 -12.34
C SER A 244 32.68 -0.44 -12.17
N GLU A 245 33.27 -0.07 -11.05
CA GLU A 245 34.42 -0.81 -10.49
C GLU A 245 33.96 -2.23 -10.10
N PRO A 246 34.92 -3.19 -9.97
CA PRO A 246 34.62 -4.55 -9.57
C PRO A 246 33.95 -4.63 -8.19
N ILE A 247 32.81 -5.30 -8.11
CA ILE A 247 32.03 -5.53 -6.88
C ILE A 247 32.23 -6.97 -6.43
N LYS A 248 32.85 -7.19 -5.27
CA LYS A 248 33.05 -8.54 -4.73
C LYS A 248 31.76 -9.08 -4.09
N MET A 249 31.30 -10.24 -4.55
CA MET A 249 30.20 -10.99 -3.95
C MET A 249 30.61 -12.47 -3.78
N GLY A 250 30.93 -12.85 -2.57
CA GLY A 250 31.47 -14.18 -2.28
C GLY A 250 32.81 -14.42 -2.95
N LYS A 251 32.89 -15.39 -3.88
CA LYS A 251 34.09 -15.71 -4.65
C LYS A 251 34.11 -15.10 -6.05
N VAL A 252 33.10 -14.26 -6.38
CA VAL A 252 32.91 -13.69 -7.73
C VAL A 252 33.03 -12.20 -7.67
N TYR A 253 33.57 -11.60 -8.73
CA TYR A 253 33.67 -10.14 -8.94
C TYR A 253 32.74 -9.73 -10.07
N TYR A 254 31.85 -8.77 -9.82
CA TYR A 254 30.88 -8.29 -10.79
C TYR A 254 31.24 -6.89 -11.29
N ILE A 255 31.05 -6.65 -12.57
CA ILE A 255 30.99 -5.32 -13.16
C ILE A 255 29.57 -5.08 -13.63
N LEU A 256 28.98 -3.94 -13.31
CA LEU A 256 27.65 -3.54 -13.73
C LEU A 256 27.76 -2.43 -14.77
N ILE A 257 26.99 -2.54 -15.84
CA ILE A 257 26.85 -1.49 -16.85
C ILE A 257 25.39 -1.06 -16.85
N LEU A 258 25.13 0.14 -16.35
CA LEU A 258 23.78 0.68 -16.24
C LEU A 258 23.24 1.05 -17.63
N LYS A 259 22.09 0.50 -18.02
CA LYS A 259 21.41 0.77 -19.30
C LYS A 259 20.27 1.77 -19.18
N GLN A 260 19.50 1.65 -18.09
CA GLN A 260 18.33 2.47 -17.84
C GLN A 260 18.13 2.64 -16.36
N LYS A 261 17.67 3.83 -15.95
CA LYS A 261 17.32 4.14 -14.58
C LYS A 261 16.12 5.09 -14.59
N ASP A 262 14.96 4.56 -14.21
CA ASP A 262 13.72 5.30 -14.08
C ASP A 262 13.35 5.42 -12.62
N LYS A 263 13.17 6.64 -12.15
CA LYS A 263 12.83 6.95 -10.78
C LYS A 263 11.60 7.85 -10.77
N LYS A 264 10.52 7.39 -10.13
CA LYS A 264 9.37 8.25 -9.90
C LYS A 264 9.73 9.37 -8.93
N THR A 265 9.38 10.59 -9.28
CA THR A 265 9.58 11.77 -8.45
C THR A 265 8.62 11.79 -7.27
N GLU A 266 8.94 12.58 -6.24
CA GLU A 266 8.07 12.79 -5.08
C GLU A 266 6.68 13.31 -5.51
N SER A 267 6.63 14.21 -6.49
CA SER A 267 5.38 14.77 -7.01
C SER A 267 4.49 13.74 -7.69
N GLU A 268 5.07 12.78 -8.42
CA GLU A 268 4.30 11.72 -9.12
C GLU A 268 3.67 10.73 -8.16
N VAL A 269 4.26 10.51 -6.98
CA VAL A 269 3.78 9.55 -5.98
C VAL A 269 3.17 10.19 -4.74
N LYS A 270 3.07 11.53 -4.73
CA LYS A 270 2.61 12.30 -3.56
C LYS A 270 1.27 11.82 -3.00
N GLU A 271 0.29 11.58 -3.87
CA GLU A 271 -1.04 11.15 -3.42
C GLU A 271 -1.03 9.72 -2.86
N GLU A 272 -0.22 8.82 -3.44
CA GLU A 272 -0.03 7.47 -2.91
C GLU A 272 0.63 7.51 -1.53
N MET A 273 1.71 8.29 -1.39
CA MET A 273 2.40 8.48 -0.11
C MET A 273 1.50 9.13 0.94
N MET A 274 0.70 10.11 0.54
CA MET A 274 -0.24 10.78 1.44
C MET A 274 -1.26 9.79 2.00
N LYS A 275 -1.79 8.87 1.20
CA LYS A 275 -2.70 7.82 1.67
C LYS A 275 -2.02 6.90 2.69
N GLU A 276 -0.80 6.46 2.42
CA GLU A 276 -0.03 5.61 3.34
C GLU A 276 0.28 6.33 4.66
N LEU A 277 0.63 7.61 4.60
CA LEU A 277 0.88 8.40 5.81
C LEU A 277 -0.39 8.62 6.61
N VAL A 278 -1.54 8.87 5.96
CA VAL A 278 -2.84 8.93 6.66
C VAL A 278 -3.11 7.64 7.41
N LEU A 279 -2.89 6.48 6.77
CA LEU A 279 -3.05 5.18 7.44
C LEU A 279 -2.11 5.02 8.63
N ASN A 280 -0.85 5.45 8.49
CA ASN A 280 0.11 5.41 9.60
C ASN A 280 -0.33 6.30 10.77
N HIS A 281 -0.88 7.49 10.49
CA HIS A 281 -1.42 8.38 11.51
C HIS A 281 -2.65 7.78 12.20
N ILE A 282 -3.57 7.16 11.44
CA ILE A 282 -4.72 6.43 11.99
C ILE A 282 -4.25 5.31 12.92
N ASN A 283 -3.30 4.49 12.47
CA ASN A 283 -2.76 3.39 13.29
C ASN A 283 -2.11 3.90 14.57
N ARG A 284 -1.31 4.95 14.46
CA ARG A 284 -0.66 5.58 15.62
C ARG A 284 -1.72 6.15 16.58
N TYR A 285 -2.76 6.77 16.07
CA TYR A 285 -3.85 7.28 16.90
C TYR A 285 -4.54 6.15 17.66
N ILE A 286 -4.85 5.03 16.99
CA ILE A 286 -5.47 3.86 17.63
C ILE A 286 -4.56 3.28 18.70
N GLN A 287 -3.25 3.21 18.47
CA GLN A 287 -2.30 2.62 19.41
C GLN A 287 -2.00 3.54 20.60
N ASP A 288 -1.79 4.83 20.37
CA ASP A 288 -1.23 5.75 21.35
C ASP A 288 -2.28 6.64 22.02
N GLN A 289 -3.32 7.02 21.29
CA GLN A 289 -4.32 7.97 21.77
C GLN A 289 -5.61 7.29 22.24
N LEU A 290 -6.07 6.24 21.54
CA LEU A 290 -7.31 5.56 21.90
C LEU A 290 -7.31 5.05 23.36
N PRO A 291 -6.21 4.48 23.91
CA PRO A 291 -6.16 4.05 25.31
C PRO A 291 -6.41 5.17 26.33
N ARG A 292 -6.13 6.44 25.96
CA ARG A 292 -6.36 7.61 26.85
C ARG A 292 -7.84 7.91 27.09
N PHE A 293 -8.71 7.38 26.23
CA PHE A 293 -10.16 7.47 26.40
C PHE A 293 -10.76 6.33 27.22
N HIS A 294 -9.92 5.60 27.96
CA HIS A 294 -10.33 4.47 28.81
C HIS A 294 -11.18 3.43 28.08
N VAL A 295 -10.78 3.12 26.83
CA VAL A 295 -11.57 2.23 25.96
C VAL A 295 -11.50 0.78 26.48
N THR A 296 -12.67 0.19 26.68
CA THR A 296 -12.83 -1.25 26.96
C THR A 296 -13.50 -1.94 25.77
N PHE A 297 -13.01 -3.12 25.41
CA PHE A 297 -13.56 -3.91 24.31
C PHE A 297 -14.13 -5.23 24.82
N ASN A 298 -15.40 -5.51 24.51
CA ASN A 298 -16.17 -6.69 24.94
C ASN A 298 -16.49 -7.64 23.76
N LEU A 299 -15.80 -7.50 22.63
CA LEU A 299 -15.90 -8.41 21.51
C LEU A 299 -15.03 -9.65 21.80
N ARG A 300 -15.69 -10.80 21.96
CA ARG A 300 -15.03 -12.10 22.18
C ARG A 300 -14.82 -12.82 20.84
#